data_5e6aaae4dd5058de8dfa039810129bb4
#
_entry.id   5e6aaae4dd5058de8dfa039810129bb4
#
_cell.length_a   1.000
_cell.length_b   1.000
_cell.length_c   1.000
_cell.angle_alpha   90.00
_cell.angle_beta   90.00
_cell.angle_gamma   90.00
#
_symmetry.space_group_name_H-M   'P 1'
#
loop_
_entity.id
_entity.type
_entity.pdbx_description
1 polymer ?
#
loop_
_entity_poly.entity_id
_entity_poly.type
_entity_poly.pdbx_seq_one_letter_code
_entity_poly.pdbx_strand_id
1 'polypeptide(L)'
;MTFGLVLLTFNEIEGIKELWDQIPFDEFDECFAVDGGSVDGTLEFFQQMNFSVNGQSKKGRGEAFRIAFNKSKSDFLIFYSPDGNEDPKDIKLIKNHFSNDDSLDIVICSRMMKSAHNEEDEQIFKFRKWANNIFNLFANLFFNKNFYKGYITDSINGFRGFKRSSFNILKLDAEGFTIEYQSTIRAFKNNMKIKEIPTIEGQRIGGESYAKSIPTGLRFINCLFKEILF
;
A
#
# COMPACT_ATOMS: atom_id res chain seq x y z
N MET A 1 -20.84 -5.01 -6.38
CA MET A 1 -19.60 -4.42 -5.83
C MET A 1 -18.90 -5.51 -5.05
N THR A 2 -17.77 -5.99 -5.55
CA THR A 2 -17.00 -7.09 -4.97
C THR A 2 -15.64 -6.60 -4.47
N PHE A 3 -15.18 -7.16 -3.34
CA PHE A 3 -13.96 -6.74 -2.66
C PHE A 3 -12.97 -7.89 -2.53
N GLY A 4 -11.73 -7.67 -2.94
CA GLY A 4 -10.61 -8.58 -2.74
C GLY A 4 -9.64 -8.03 -1.70
N LEU A 5 -9.19 -8.89 -0.79
CA LEU A 5 -8.11 -8.63 0.14
C LEU A 5 -6.84 -9.33 -0.33
N VAL A 6 -5.77 -8.58 -0.49
CA VAL A 6 -4.48 -9.07 -0.95
C VAL A 6 -3.43 -8.91 0.14
N LEU A 7 -2.91 -10.03 0.62
CA LEU A 7 -1.77 -10.02 1.54
C LEU A 7 -0.47 -9.92 0.72
N LEU A 8 0.35 -8.92 1.01
CA LEU A 8 1.67 -8.76 0.41
C LEU A 8 2.73 -9.28 1.38
N THR A 9 3.40 -10.39 1.02
CA THR A 9 4.34 -11.06 1.91
C THR A 9 5.73 -11.25 1.30
N PHE A 10 6.75 -11.13 2.16
CA PHE A 10 8.11 -11.56 1.88
C PHE A 10 8.86 -11.77 3.19
N ASN A 11 8.95 -13.01 3.67
CA ASN A 11 9.51 -13.41 4.96
C ASN A 11 8.79 -12.74 6.14
N GLU A 12 7.49 -13.04 6.30
CA GLU A 12 6.61 -12.41 7.29
C GLU A 12 5.98 -13.46 8.24
N ILE A 13 6.64 -14.60 8.48
CA ILE A 13 6.07 -15.72 9.26
C ILE A 13 5.64 -15.30 10.67
N GLU A 14 6.42 -14.46 11.35
CA GLU A 14 6.13 -14.02 12.72
C GLU A 14 4.91 -13.08 12.74
N GLY A 15 4.92 -12.07 11.89
CA GLY A 15 3.81 -11.12 11.79
C GLY A 15 2.51 -11.76 11.34
N ILE A 16 2.57 -12.64 10.33
CA ILE A 16 1.33 -13.26 9.84
C ILE A 16 0.71 -14.23 10.86
N LYS A 17 1.51 -14.96 11.64
CA LYS A 17 1.00 -15.81 12.71
C LYS A 17 0.30 -15.02 13.81
N GLU A 18 0.86 -13.88 14.19
CA GLU A 18 0.31 -13.04 15.26
C GLU A 18 -0.96 -12.30 14.82
N LEU A 19 -1.02 -11.89 13.55
CA LEU A 19 -2.10 -11.05 13.05
C LEU A 19 -3.20 -11.84 12.35
N TRP A 20 -3.03 -13.15 12.08
CA TRP A 20 -3.92 -13.96 11.26
C TRP A 20 -5.39 -13.87 11.68
N ASP A 21 -5.66 -14.08 12.97
CA ASP A 21 -7.02 -14.08 13.51
C ASP A 21 -7.66 -12.68 13.60
N GLN A 22 -6.86 -11.63 13.37
CA GLN A 22 -7.32 -10.24 13.37
C GLN A 22 -7.70 -9.75 11.96
N ILE A 23 -7.27 -10.48 10.92
CA ILE A 23 -7.58 -10.13 9.54
C ILE A 23 -9.01 -10.55 9.20
N PRO A 24 -9.86 -9.64 8.71
CA PRO A 24 -11.29 -9.92 8.51
C PRO A 24 -11.57 -10.64 7.17
N PHE A 25 -11.02 -11.84 6.99
CA PHE A 25 -11.14 -12.60 5.74
C PHE A 25 -12.59 -12.87 5.32
N ASP A 26 -13.47 -13.10 6.27
CA ASP A 26 -14.90 -13.41 6.08
C ASP A 26 -15.72 -12.25 5.49
N GLU A 27 -15.16 -11.05 5.51
CA GLU A 27 -15.81 -9.87 4.95
C GLU A 27 -15.51 -9.63 3.46
N PHE A 28 -14.67 -10.46 2.85
CA PHE A 28 -14.21 -10.29 1.48
C PHE A 28 -14.70 -11.40 0.56
N ASP A 29 -15.01 -11.04 -0.69
CA ASP A 29 -15.43 -11.99 -1.73
C ASP A 29 -14.25 -12.85 -2.21
N GLU A 30 -13.03 -12.34 -2.05
CA GLU A 30 -11.80 -12.98 -2.50
C GLU A 30 -10.64 -12.60 -1.58
N CYS A 31 -9.88 -13.59 -1.10
CA CYS A 31 -8.67 -13.38 -0.29
C CYS A 31 -7.53 -14.24 -0.82
N PHE A 32 -6.35 -13.64 -1.00
CA PHE A 32 -5.15 -14.37 -1.41
C PHE A 32 -3.88 -13.59 -1.06
N ALA A 33 -2.75 -14.29 -1.02
CA ALA A 33 -1.43 -13.67 -0.88
C ALA A 33 -0.74 -13.50 -2.24
N VAL A 34 0.10 -12.48 -2.34
CA VAL A 34 1.15 -12.38 -3.35
C VAL A 34 2.49 -12.36 -2.64
N ASP A 35 3.26 -13.44 -2.84
CA ASP A 35 4.50 -13.69 -2.11
C ASP A 35 5.74 -13.45 -2.93
N GLY A 36 6.72 -12.75 -2.35
CA GLY A 36 7.99 -12.36 -2.96
C GLY A 36 9.06 -13.44 -3.03
N GLY A 37 8.72 -14.69 -2.71
CA GLY A 37 9.64 -15.83 -2.62
C GLY A 37 10.18 -15.97 -1.19
N SER A 38 9.28 -16.09 -0.21
CA SER A 38 9.60 -16.33 1.20
C SER A 38 10.27 -17.69 1.41
N VAL A 39 11.17 -17.73 2.40
CA VAL A 39 11.94 -18.92 2.78
C VAL A 39 11.98 -19.15 4.29
N ASP A 40 11.16 -18.42 5.05
CA ASP A 40 11.12 -18.38 6.52
C ASP A 40 10.00 -19.24 7.15
N GLY A 41 9.20 -19.93 6.31
CA GLY A 41 8.03 -20.68 6.74
C GLY A 41 6.69 -19.98 6.43
N THR A 42 6.70 -18.78 5.83
CA THR A 42 5.48 -18.05 5.42
C THR A 42 4.63 -18.87 4.45
N LEU A 43 5.26 -19.52 3.46
CA LEU A 43 4.54 -20.32 2.45
C LEU A 43 3.94 -21.58 3.06
N GLU A 44 4.65 -22.25 3.94
CA GLU A 44 4.19 -23.43 4.68
C GLU A 44 3.01 -23.09 5.59
N PHE A 45 3.04 -21.92 6.22
CA PHE A 45 1.91 -21.42 7.01
C PHE A 45 0.66 -21.23 6.15
N PHE A 46 0.76 -20.56 5.01
CA PHE A 46 -0.37 -20.42 4.08
C PHE A 46 -0.92 -21.77 3.61
N GLN A 47 -0.04 -22.73 3.34
CA GLN A 47 -0.46 -24.08 2.97
C GLN A 47 -1.23 -24.76 4.10
N GLN A 48 -0.77 -24.64 5.35
CA GLN A 48 -1.48 -25.17 6.53
C GLN A 48 -2.86 -24.53 6.72
N MET A 49 -2.98 -23.23 6.45
CA MET A 49 -4.22 -22.48 6.54
C MET A 49 -5.12 -22.66 5.30
N ASN A 50 -4.71 -23.47 4.32
CA ASN A 50 -5.38 -23.64 3.03
C ASN A 50 -5.67 -22.30 2.32
N PHE A 51 -4.73 -21.37 2.43
CA PHE A 51 -4.84 -20.01 1.89
C PHE A 51 -4.17 -19.91 0.53
N SER A 52 -4.84 -19.25 -0.42
CA SER A 52 -4.34 -19.12 -1.80
C SER A 52 -3.12 -18.19 -1.88
N VAL A 53 -2.06 -18.63 -2.55
CA VAL A 53 -0.82 -17.86 -2.73
C VAL A 53 -0.44 -17.78 -4.20
N ASN A 54 -0.07 -16.58 -4.65
CA ASN A 54 0.53 -16.35 -5.97
C ASN A 54 1.97 -15.91 -5.81
N GLY A 55 2.92 -16.69 -6.31
CA GLY A 55 4.34 -16.36 -6.29
C GLY A 55 4.68 -15.27 -7.32
N GLN A 56 5.62 -14.39 -6.97
CA GLN A 56 6.17 -13.41 -7.90
C GLN A 56 7.23 -14.05 -8.80
N SER A 57 7.16 -13.80 -10.11
CA SER A 57 8.22 -14.19 -11.05
C SER A 57 9.44 -13.27 -10.93
N LYS A 58 9.22 -12.01 -10.53
CA LYS A 58 10.22 -10.98 -10.33
C LYS A 58 9.96 -10.28 -8.99
N LYS A 59 10.98 -10.23 -8.12
CA LYS A 59 10.85 -9.56 -6.83
C LYS A 59 10.53 -8.09 -6.99
N GLY A 60 9.56 -7.61 -6.24
CA GLY A 60 9.23 -6.19 -6.16
C GLY A 60 7.76 -5.91 -5.88
N ARG A 61 7.50 -4.88 -5.08
CA ARG A 61 6.15 -4.52 -4.66
C ARG A 61 5.26 -4.13 -5.85
N GLY A 62 5.84 -3.49 -6.88
CA GLY A 62 5.11 -3.17 -8.11
C GLY A 62 4.66 -4.41 -8.88
N GLU A 63 5.48 -5.46 -8.91
CA GLU A 63 5.08 -6.73 -9.51
C GLU A 63 3.94 -7.39 -8.71
N ALA A 64 4.01 -7.35 -7.39
CA ALA A 64 2.95 -7.87 -6.54
C ALA A 64 1.59 -7.22 -6.83
N PHE A 65 1.55 -5.89 -7.00
CA PHE A 65 0.33 -5.17 -7.37
C PHE A 65 -0.22 -5.63 -8.73
N ARG A 66 0.63 -5.75 -9.74
CA ARG A 66 0.21 -6.21 -11.09
C ARG A 66 -0.30 -7.64 -11.07
N ILE A 67 0.37 -8.54 -10.35
CA ILE A 67 -0.09 -9.93 -10.18
C ILE A 67 -1.48 -9.95 -9.51
N ALA A 68 -1.66 -9.18 -8.44
CA ALA A 68 -2.92 -9.11 -7.73
C ALA A 68 -4.07 -8.67 -8.65
N PHE A 69 -3.89 -7.59 -9.42
CA PHE A 69 -4.92 -7.13 -10.35
C PHE A 69 -5.18 -8.08 -11.52
N ASN A 70 -4.17 -8.80 -11.97
CA ASN A 70 -4.32 -9.81 -13.03
C ASN A 70 -5.04 -11.08 -12.56
N LYS A 71 -4.85 -11.45 -11.30
CA LYS A 71 -5.44 -12.67 -10.71
C LYS A 71 -6.85 -12.46 -10.20
N SER A 72 -7.10 -11.39 -9.51
CA SER A 72 -8.40 -11.06 -8.95
C SER A 72 -9.41 -10.67 -10.02
N LYS A 73 -10.70 -10.85 -9.71
CA LYS A 73 -11.83 -10.32 -10.49
C LYS A 73 -12.64 -9.29 -9.71
N SER A 74 -12.31 -9.03 -8.46
CA SER A 74 -13.02 -8.09 -7.60
C SER A 74 -12.98 -6.66 -8.14
N ASP A 75 -14.05 -5.89 -7.90
CA ASP A 75 -14.17 -4.49 -8.33
C ASP A 75 -13.18 -3.58 -7.60
N PHE A 76 -12.89 -3.93 -6.34
CA PHE A 76 -11.96 -3.22 -5.46
C PHE A 76 -10.95 -4.19 -4.87
N LEU A 77 -9.69 -3.77 -4.77
CA LEU A 77 -8.62 -4.53 -4.13
C LEU A 77 -8.00 -3.72 -3.01
N ILE A 78 -7.88 -4.35 -1.84
CA ILE A 78 -7.24 -3.77 -0.66
C ILE A 78 -5.94 -4.53 -0.44
N PHE A 79 -4.84 -3.79 -0.31
CA PHE A 79 -3.50 -4.32 -0.09
C PHE A 79 -3.11 -4.14 1.36
N TYR A 80 -2.67 -5.21 1.99
CA TYR A 80 -2.26 -5.25 3.38
C TYR A 80 -0.97 -6.06 3.54
N SER A 81 -0.04 -5.56 4.35
CA SER A 81 1.21 -6.24 4.70
C SER A 81 1.16 -6.71 6.15
N PRO A 82 1.12 -8.02 6.42
CA PRO A 82 1.00 -8.55 7.78
C PRO A 82 2.34 -8.57 8.52
N ASP A 83 3.03 -7.44 8.56
CA ASP A 83 4.35 -7.28 9.17
C ASP A 83 4.32 -6.56 10.55
N GLY A 84 3.13 -6.16 11.01
CA GLY A 84 2.91 -5.44 12.25
C GLY A 84 2.87 -3.93 12.13
N ASN A 85 3.33 -3.36 11.03
CA ASN A 85 3.27 -1.92 10.83
C ASN A 85 1.85 -1.41 10.51
N GLU A 86 1.00 -2.24 9.90
CA GLU A 86 -0.34 -1.89 9.44
C GLU A 86 -1.40 -2.49 10.39
N ASP A 87 -2.32 -1.68 10.94
CA ASP A 87 -3.41 -2.17 11.82
C ASP A 87 -4.47 -2.93 11.00
N PRO A 88 -4.72 -4.24 11.25
CA PRO A 88 -5.73 -5.01 10.53
C PRO A 88 -7.14 -4.41 10.56
N LYS A 89 -7.46 -3.62 11.58
CA LYS A 89 -8.78 -2.95 11.71
C LYS A 89 -9.04 -1.96 10.58
N ASP A 90 -7.99 -1.35 10.04
CA ASP A 90 -8.12 -0.37 8.97
C ASP A 90 -8.50 -1.01 7.62
N ILE A 91 -8.34 -2.34 7.47
CA ILE A 91 -8.82 -3.09 6.30
C ILE A 91 -10.32 -2.87 6.11
N LYS A 92 -11.10 -2.99 7.20
CA LYS A 92 -12.55 -2.73 7.19
C LYS A 92 -12.88 -1.27 6.89
N LEU A 93 -12.07 -0.33 7.38
CA LEU A 93 -12.30 1.10 7.13
C LEU A 93 -12.12 1.43 5.65
N ILE A 94 -11.08 0.89 4.99
CA ILE A 94 -10.89 1.07 3.54
C ILE A 94 -12.11 0.54 2.77
N LYS A 95 -12.56 -0.70 3.07
CA LYS A 95 -13.73 -1.32 2.45
C LYS A 95 -14.98 -0.44 2.63
N ASN A 96 -15.24 0.03 3.85
CA ASN A 96 -16.39 0.85 4.17
C ASN A 96 -16.40 2.17 3.40
N HIS A 97 -15.24 2.80 3.20
CA HIS A 97 -15.14 4.02 2.40
C HIS A 97 -15.55 3.79 0.95
N PHE A 98 -15.10 2.71 0.32
CA PHE A 98 -15.54 2.36 -1.04
C PHE A 98 -17.02 1.97 -1.10
N SER A 99 -17.53 1.27 -0.08
CA SER A 99 -18.94 0.88 -0.02
C SER A 99 -19.88 2.08 0.10
N ASN A 100 -19.45 3.14 0.79
CA ASN A 100 -20.23 4.36 1.01
C ASN A 100 -20.08 5.39 -0.13
N ASP A 101 -18.97 5.35 -0.87
CA ASP A 101 -18.72 6.25 -2.01
C ASP A 101 -17.99 5.47 -3.12
N ASP A 102 -18.76 4.96 -4.06
CA ASP A 102 -18.26 4.20 -5.22
C ASP A 102 -17.53 5.06 -6.26
N SER A 103 -17.58 6.38 -6.10
CA SER A 103 -16.83 7.32 -6.92
C SER A 103 -15.36 7.45 -6.50
N LEU A 104 -14.95 6.88 -5.37
CA LEU A 104 -13.57 6.84 -4.94
C LEU A 104 -12.73 5.92 -5.84
N ASP A 105 -11.56 6.39 -6.21
CA ASP A 105 -10.61 5.65 -7.03
C ASP A 105 -9.54 4.95 -6.17
N ILE A 106 -9.08 5.64 -5.11
CA ILE A 106 -8.05 5.17 -4.18
C ILE A 106 -8.43 5.58 -2.75
N VAL A 107 -8.24 4.66 -1.81
CA VAL A 107 -8.27 4.96 -0.36
C VAL A 107 -6.90 4.64 0.22
N ILE A 108 -6.28 5.56 0.95
CA ILE A 108 -4.95 5.45 1.54
C ILE A 108 -5.05 5.55 3.06
N CYS A 109 -4.45 4.61 3.78
CA CYS A 109 -4.19 4.75 5.21
C CYS A 109 -3.00 5.67 5.41
N SER A 110 -3.22 6.90 5.89
CA SER A 110 -2.16 7.89 6.05
C SER A 110 -1.59 7.87 7.46
N ARG A 111 -0.27 7.77 7.56
CA ARG A 111 0.53 7.89 8.79
C ARG A 111 0.86 9.34 9.15
N MET A 112 0.54 10.28 8.25
CA MET A 112 0.94 11.69 8.32
C MET A 112 -0.21 12.63 8.63
N MET A 113 -1.46 12.14 8.71
CA MET A 113 -2.61 12.93 9.14
C MET A 113 -2.49 13.33 10.62
N LYS A 114 -3.16 14.42 11.02
CA LYS A 114 -3.09 14.95 12.39
C LYS A 114 -3.47 13.94 13.48
N SER A 115 -4.39 13.03 13.18
CA SER A 115 -4.87 11.97 14.09
C SER A 115 -4.18 10.62 13.87
N ALA A 116 -3.20 10.55 12.99
CA ALA A 116 -2.41 9.35 12.71
C ALA A 116 -1.19 9.29 13.63
N HIS A 117 -0.58 8.10 13.69
CA HIS A 117 0.69 7.88 14.36
C HIS A 117 1.69 7.22 13.40
N ASN A 118 2.94 7.71 13.42
CA ASN A 118 4.04 7.15 12.63
C ASN A 118 5.09 6.54 13.55
N GLU A 119 5.70 5.43 13.18
CA GLU A 119 6.69 4.70 13.98
C GLU A 119 7.87 5.57 14.47
N GLU A 120 8.18 6.68 13.78
CA GLU A 120 9.23 7.63 14.16
C GLU A 120 8.73 8.76 15.08
N ASP A 121 7.44 8.80 15.48
CA ASP A 121 6.91 9.96 16.22
C ASP A 121 7.52 10.13 17.61
N GLU A 122 8.02 9.07 18.21
CA GLU A 122 8.73 9.10 19.49
C GLU A 122 10.25 9.29 19.35
N GLN A 123 10.78 9.29 18.11
CA GLN A 123 12.20 9.44 17.85
C GLN A 123 12.61 10.91 17.79
N ILE A 124 13.84 11.23 18.25
CA ILE A 124 14.41 12.58 18.15
C ILE A 124 14.66 12.96 16.69
N PHE A 125 15.16 12.02 15.89
CA PHE A 125 15.45 12.22 14.47
C PHE A 125 14.50 11.41 13.62
N LYS A 126 13.58 12.07 12.93
CA LYS A 126 12.50 11.51 12.11
C LYS A 126 12.86 11.53 10.62
N PHE A 127 14.01 10.99 10.25
CA PHE A 127 14.57 11.14 8.90
C PHE A 127 13.65 10.57 7.82
N ARG A 128 13.05 9.41 8.04
CA ARG A 128 12.13 8.79 7.07
C ARG A 128 10.85 9.58 6.96
N LYS A 129 10.30 10.04 8.08
CA LYS A 129 9.10 10.88 8.13
C LYS A 129 9.34 12.23 7.43
N TRP A 130 10.48 12.88 7.64
CA TRP A 130 10.83 14.13 6.96
C TRP A 130 11.00 13.92 5.45
N ALA A 131 11.72 12.87 5.02
CA ALA A 131 11.86 12.52 3.61
C ALA A 131 10.50 12.26 2.96
N ASN A 132 9.62 11.49 3.62
CA ASN A 132 8.28 11.23 3.15
C ASN A 132 7.48 12.52 2.97
N ASN A 133 7.54 13.45 3.93
CA ASN A 133 6.85 14.74 3.84
C ASN A 133 7.37 15.59 2.66
N ILE A 134 8.67 15.55 2.35
CA ILE A 134 9.23 16.23 1.18
C ILE A 134 8.68 15.62 -0.12
N PHE A 135 8.63 14.29 -0.24
CA PHE A 135 8.04 13.63 -1.39
C PHE A 135 6.54 13.88 -1.52
N ASN A 136 5.80 13.89 -0.39
CA ASN A 136 4.39 14.26 -0.36
C ASN A 136 4.18 15.69 -0.87
N LEU A 137 5.01 16.63 -0.40
CA LEU A 137 4.97 18.02 -0.87
C LEU A 137 5.20 18.11 -2.38
N PHE A 138 6.20 17.43 -2.92
CA PHE A 138 6.49 17.44 -4.35
C PHE A 138 5.37 16.80 -5.19
N ALA A 139 4.81 15.67 -4.75
CA ALA A 139 3.68 15.06 -5.43
C ALA A 139 2.49 16.02 -5.54
N ASN A 140 2.15 16.67 -4.42
CA ASN A 140 1.05 17.64 -4.40
C ASN A 140 1.36 18.89 -5.24
N LEU A 141 2.55 19.47 -5.08
CA LEU A 141 2.92 20.73 -5.74
C LEU A 141 2.96 20.60 -7.27
N PHE A 142 3.53 19.51 -7.78
CA PHE A 142 3.73 19.35 -9.21
C PHE A 142 2.53 18.72 -9.94
N PHE A 143 1.74 17.89 -9.27
CA PHE A 143 0.72 17.09 -9.96
C PHE A 143 -0.70 17.28 -9.45
N ASN A 144 -0.90 17.73 -8.21
CA ASN A 144 -2.24 17.90 -7.66
C ASN A 144 -2.84 19.25 -8.05
N LYS A 145 -3.62 19.27 -9.11
CA LYS A 145 -4.32 20.49 -9.58
C LYS A 145 -5.29 21.07 -8.54
N ASN A 146 -5.73 20.26 -7.60
CA ASN A 146 -6.65 20.64 -6.53
C ASN A 146 -5.95 20.78 -5.16
N PHE A 147 -4.67 21.12 -5.16
CA PHE A 147 -3.80 21.23 -3.97
C PHE A 147 -4.47 21.95 -2.77
N TYR A 148 -5.19 23.04 -3.03
CA TYR A 148 -5.86 23.82 -1.97
C TYR A 148 -7.14 23.15 -1.42
N LYS A 149 -7.71 22.17 -2.13
CA LYS A 149 -8.95 21.48 -1.74
C LYS A 149 -8.71 20.07 -1.20
N GLY A 150 -7.57 19.48 -1.49
CA GLY A 150 -7.28 18.09 -1.11
C GLY A 150 -5.79 17.79 -1.17
N TYR A 151 -5.04 18.21 -0.15
CA TYR A 151 -3.66 17.83 0.02
C TYR A 151 -3.58 16.36 0.46
N ILE A 152 -2.83 15.53 -0.24
CA ILE A 152 -2.57 14.14 0.14
C ILE A 152 -1.33 14.10 1.03
N THR A 153 -1.52 13.62 2.26
CA THR A 153 -0.51 13.67 3.32
C THR A 153 0.44 12.48 3.30
N ASP A 154 0.04 11.32 2.72
CA ASP A 154 0.88 10.12 2.62
C ASP A 154 0.77 9.46 1.24
N SER A 155 1.47 10.03 0.26
CA SER A 155 1.50 9.52 -1.11
C SER A 155 2.25 8.19 -1.28
N ILE A 156 2.96 7.73 -0.24
CA ILE A 156 3.92 6.64 -0.28
C ILE A 156 3.40 5.37 0.42
N ASN A 157 2.46 5.51 1.37
CA ASN A 157 2.03 4.34 2.15
C ASN A 157 1.42 3.25 1.26
N GLY A 158 1.84 2.01 1.52
CA GLY A 158 1.40 0.81 0.82
C GLY A 158 0.06 0.28 1.27
N PHE A 159 -0.38 0.62 2.47
CA PHE A 159 -1.68 0.23 2.99
C PHE A 159 -2.77 1.07 2.33
N ARG A 160 -3.31 0.54 1.25
CA ARG A 160 -4.29 1.24 0.42
C ARG A 160 -5.21 0.30 -0.35
N GLY A 161 -6.35 0.84 -0.77
CA GLY A 161 -7.26 0.16 -1.68
C GLY A 161 -7.36 0.90 -3.02
N PHE A 162 -7.67 0.15 -4.07
CA PHE A 162 -7.89 0.67 -5.41
C PHE A 162 -9.18 0.15 -6.01
N LYS A 163 -9.87 1.01 -6.74
CA LYS A 163 -10.90 0.60 -7.69
C LYS A 163 -10.21 0.01 -8.94
N ARG A 164 -10.65 -1.16 -9.39
CA ARG A 164 -10.04 -1.87 -10.53
C ARG A 164 -9.99 -1.03 -11.80
N SER A 165 -11.09 -0.38 -12.16
CA SER A 165 -11.14 0.46 -13.36
C SER A 165 -10.10 1.58 -13.31
N SER A 166 -9.90 2.18 -12.14
CA SER A 166 -8.94 3.25 -11.91
C SER A 166 -7.51 2.74 -12.00
N PHE A 167 -7.21 1.59 -11.40
CA PHE A 167 -5.87 0.97 -11.49
C PHE A 167 -5.44 0.73 -12.94
N ASN A 168 -6.35 0.25 -13.78
CA ASN A 168 -6.07 0.00 -15.20
C ASN A 168 -5.69 1.29 -15.97
N ILE A 169 -6.29 2.43 -15.60
CA ILE A 169 -6.00 3.74 -16.19
C ILE A 169 -4.60 4.23 -15.79
N LEU A 170 -4.15 3.91 -14.57
CA LEU A 170 -2.87 4.37 -14.04
C LEU A 170 -1.66 3.82 -14.80
N LYS A 171 -1.78 2.65 -15.47
CA LYS A 171 -0.71 2.00 -16.26
C LYS A 171 0.63 1.95 -15.51
N LEU A 172 0.59 1.53 -14.25
CA LEU A 172 1.74 1.53 -13.35
C LEU A 172 2.86 0.62 -13.85
N ASP A 173 4.08 1.15 -13.93
CA ASP A 173 5.28 0.45 -14.41
C ASP A 173 6.45 0.44 -13.42
N ALA A 174 6.30 1.08 -12.25
CA ALA A 174 7.30 0.98 -11.19
C ALA A 174 7.42 -0.46 -10.67
N GLU A 175 8.66 -0.89 -10.38
CA GLU A 175 8.93 -2.28 -9.98
C GLU A 175 9.00 -2.47 -8.46
N GLY A 176 9.49 -1.48 -7.72
CA GLY A 176 9.72 -1.54 -6.27
C GLY A 176 8.73 -0.73 -5.46
N PHE A 177 9.21 -0.23 -4.31
CA PHE A 177 8.44 0.61 -3.36
C PHE A 177 8.02 1.98 -3.90
N THR A 178 8.35 2.32 -5.13
CA THR A 178 7.89 3.55 -5.77
C THR A 178 6.54 3.40 -6.45
N ILE A 179 5.96 2.20 -6.47
CA ILE A 179 4.66 1.94 -7.10
C ILE A 179 3.53 2.74 -6.45
N GLU A 180 3.56 2.88 -5.12
CA GLU A 180 2.58 3.65 -4.38
C GLU A 180 2.67 5.14 -4.70
N TYR A 181 3.89 5.68 -4.71
CA TYR A 181 4.16 7.06 -5.07
C TYR A 181 3.73 7.37 -6.51
N GLN A 182 4.13 6.49 -7.44
CA GLN A 182 3.72 6.58 -8.84
C GLN A 182 2.19 6.54 -8.98
N SER A 183 1.52 5.65 -8.25
CA SER A 183 0.06 5.53 -8.32
C SER A 183 -0.63 6.82 -7.86
N THR A 184 -0.13 7.48 -6.80
CA THR A 184 -0.66 8.75 -6.32
C THR A 184 -0.43 9.86 -7.33
N ILE A 185 0.78 9.99 -7.89
CA ILE A 185 1.09 10.98 -8.93
C ILE A 185 0.20 10.79 -10.16
N ARG A 186 0.08 9.57 -10.66
CA ARG A 186 -0.75 9.29 -11.84
C ARG A 186 -2.24 9.44 -11.57
N ALA A 187 -2.69 9.21 -10.34
CA ALA A 187 -4.05 9.53 -9.93
C ALA A 187 -4.31 11.04 -9.98
N PHE A 188 -3.38 11.89 -9.54
CA PHE A 188 -3.48 13.34 -9.70
C PHE A 188 -3.53 13.76 -11.17
N LYS A 189 -2.66 13.21 -12.03
CA LYS A 189 -2.66 13.50 -13.47
C LYS A 189 -3.99 13.15 -14.13
N ASN A 190 -4.67 12.12 -13.66
CA ASN A 190 -5.98 11.66 -14.16
C ASN A 190 -7.19 12.26 -13.42
N ASN A 191 -6.97 13.22 -12.49
CA ASN A 191 -8.01 13.85 -11.67
C ASN A 191 -8.87 12.84 -10.89
N MET A 192 -8.25 11.74 -10.43
CA MET A 192 -8.92 10.69 -9.66
C MET A 192 -9.22 11.15 -8.24
N LYS A 193 -10.27 10.57 -7.65
CA LYS A 193 -10.66 10.84 -6.28
C LYS A 193 -9.87 9.96 -5.30
N ILE A 194 -9.02 10.60 -4.51
CA ILE A 194 -8.24 9.95 -3.44
C ILE A 194 -8.84 10.34 -2.10
N LYS A 195 -9.08 9.36 -1.25
CA LYS A 195 -9.47 9.54 0.15
C LYS A 195 -8.35 9.07 1.05
N GLU A 196 -7.96 9.88 2.04
CA GLU A 196 -7.10 9.43 3.14
C GLU A 196 -7.91 9.16 4.39
N ILE A 197 -7.48 8.15 5.14
CA ILE A 197 -7.94 7.85 6.50
C ILE A 197 -6.72 7.76 7.42
N PRO A 198 -6.78 8.26 8.64
CA PRO A 198 -5.65 8.17 9.57
C PRO A 198 -5.42 6.72 9.99
N THR A 199 -4.17 6.31 10.11
CA THR A 199 -3.77 4.99 10.64
C THR A 199 -2.74 5.14 11.74
N ILE A 200 -2.62 4.12 12.57
CA ILE A 200 -1.56 3.98 13.57
C ILE A 200 -0.54 2.99 13.02
N GLU A 201 0.66 3.48 12.70
CA GLU A 201 1.76 2.61 12.29
C GLU A 201 2.35 1.94 13.53
N GLY A 202 2.22 0.62 13.61
CA GLY A 202 2.79 -0.21 14.68
C GLY A 202 4.28 -0.47 14.49
N GLN A 203 4.86 -1.15 15.45
CA GLN A 203 6.22 -1.69 15.31
C GLN A 203 6.18 -2.99 14.50
N ARG A 204 7.19 -3.20 13.68
CA ARG A 204 7.32 -4.43 12.91
C ARG A 204 7.44 -5.65 13.83
N ILE A 205 6.70 -6.70 13.52
CA ILE A 205 6.74 -7.98 14.22
C ILE A 205 7.73 -8.89 13.46
N GLY A 206 8.93 -9.03 14.01
CA GLY A 206 9.98 -9.87 13.42
C GLY A 206 10.58 -9.36 12.10
N GLY A 207 11.62 -10.07 11.64
CA GLY A 207 12.27 -9.82 10.36
C GLY A 207 12.94 -8.44 10.23
N GLU A 208 13.46 -8.15 9.05
CA GLU A 208 14.09 -6.87 8.72
C GLU A 208 13.32 -6.11 7.64
N SER A 209 13.30 -4.78 7.72
CA SER A 209 12.76 -3.94 6.66
C SER A 209 13.66 -3.98 5.42
N TYR A 210 13.09 -4.40 4.29
CA TYR A 210 13.80 -4.42 3.00
C TYR A 210 13.87 -3.02 2.33
N ALA A 211 13.15 -2.04 2.84
CA ALA A 211 13.18 -0.66 2.37
C ALA A 211 14.37 0.12 2.97
N LYS A 212 15.59 -0.16 2.49
CA LYS A 212 16.79 0.60 2.90
C LYS A 212 16.64 2.07 2.49
N SER A 213 16.78 3.01 3.44
CA SER A 213 16.39 4.42 3.29
C SER A 213 17.08 5.14 2.12
N ILE A 214 18.42 5.07 1.98
CA ILE A 214 19.15 5.82 0.96
C ILE A 214 18.86 5.30 -0.47
N PRO A 215 19.01 3.99 -0.79
CA PRO A 215 18.69 3.50 -2.11
C PRO A 215 17.23 3.71 -2.50
N THR A 216 16.34 3.63 -1.52
CA THR A 216 14.90 3.86 -1.74
C THR A 216 14.64 5.33 -2.06
N GLY A 217 15.24 6.28 -1.31
CA GLY A 217 15.12 7.71 -1.58
C GLY A 217 15.55 8.09 -3.00
N LEU A 218 16.67 7.56 -3.50
CA LEU A 218 17.13 7.79 -4.88
C LEU A 218 16.12 7.26 -5.92
N ARG A 219 15.47 6.12 -5.65
CA ARG A 219 14.42 5.60 -6.53
C ARG A 219 13.19 6.51 -6.56
N PHE A 220 12.80 7.11 -5.43
CA PHE A 220 11.71 8.10 -5.36
C PHE A 220 12.03 9.34 -6.17
N ILE A 221 13.27 9.86 -6.07
CA ILE A 221 13.73 11.00 -6.88
C ILE A 221 13.64 10.66 -8.36
N ASN A 222 14.15 9.50 -8.77
CA ASN A 222 14.08 9.06 -10.17
C ASN A 222 12.63 8.90 -10.65
N CYS A 223 11.76 8.33 -9.82
CA CYS A 223 10.33 8.23 -10.12
C CYS A 223 9.69 9.61 -10.32
N LEU A 224 9.97 10.56 -9.44
CA LEU A 224 9.48 11.94 -9.54
C LEU A 224 9.91 12.59 -10.87
N PHE A 225 11.19 12.53 -11.22
CA PHE A 225 11.68 13.08 -12.48
C PHE A 225 11.06 12.40 -13.69
N LYS A 226 10.93 11.07 -13.68
CA LYS A 226 10.24 10.32 -14.75
C LYS A 226 8.82 10.83 -14.92
N GLU A 227 8.09 10.98 -13.83
CA GLU A 227 6.69 11.45 -13.88
C GLU A 227 6.54 12.95 -14.24
N ILE A 228 7.58 13.77 -14.07
CA ILE A 228 7.59 15.18 -14.55
C ILE A 228 7.80 15.22 -16.06
N LEU A 229 8.62 14.33 -16.61
CA LEU A 229 9.01 14.36 -18.03
C LEU A 229 7.99 13.66 -18.95
N PHE A 230 7.18 12.77 -18.42
CA PHE A 230 6.18 11.96 -19.13
C PHE A 230 4.78 12.09 -18.49
#